data_33da0b2fd516244067c6f546ca39960d
#
_entry.id   33da0b2fd516244067c6f546ca39960d
#
_cell.length_a   1.000
_cell.length_b   1.000
_cell.length_c   1.000
_cell.angle_alpha   90.00
_cell.angle_beta   90.00
_cell.angle_gamma   90.00
#
_symmetry.space_group_name_H-M   'P 1'
#
loop_
_entity.id
_entity.type
_entity.pdbx_description
1 polymer ?
#
loop_
_entity_poly.entity_id
_entity_poly.type
_entity_poly.pdbx_seq_one_letter_code
_entity_poly.pdbx_strand_id
1 'polypeptide(L)'
;KGGEIILADEPTGALDSKSGEMVMDIIKGLHKQGHTIILVTHDSHIAAQASRIIEIKDGEIVSDERRAEDFYEVTDTVEDVHRSRLDALKYSFLESLKMSLHAILANKMRSLLTMLGIIIGIASVVSVVALGNASQAKIMEQINSMGTNTIDIMPGKGFGDMRSGRVKTLKVRDSDYLGKQGFIDNSTPNVSASGTLVYRNYSLTAQLRGVGSTYFDVKGRKIAQGRIFTNEEVDRMASVVVIDDNTLNEMFENDPNPLGKVIIFNKKPLTVIGVTEKDSSPGPSSETMNIWVPYTTAMYRVNGSSDINSITVKVSDHVNSQVAEEGIEHILTSLHGKKDFFMINTDSIKQTVQSANDTMK
;
A
#
# COMPACT_ATOMS: atom_id res chain seq x y z
N LYS A 1 -43.75 -21.77 27.72
CA LYS A 1 -44.87 -22.38 26.98
C LYS A 1 -44.52 -23.84 26.86
N GLY A 2 -45.31 -24.73 27.48
CA GLY A 2 -45.14 -26.17 27.39
C GLY A 2 -45.27 -26.64 25.94
N GLY A 3 -44.50 -27.66 25.53
CA GLY A 3 -44.65 -28.26 24.21
C GLY A 3 -46.02 -28.94 24.07
N GLU A 4 -46.47 -29.16 22.86
CA GLU A 4 -47.70 -29.92 22.57
C GLU A 4 -47.61 -31.39 23.02
N ILE A 5 -46.39 -31.90 23.15
CA ILE A 5 -46.10 -33.27 23.61
C ILE A 5 -45.19 -33.20 24.84
N ILE A 6 -45.59 -33.87 25.89
CA ILE A 6 -44.85 -33.99 27.13
C ILE A 6 -44.38 -35.44 27.28
N LEU A 7 -43.06 -35.61 27.44
CA LEU A 7 -42.43 -36.89 27.72
C LEU A 7 -42.13 -36.95 29.22
N ALA A 8 -42.63 -38.00 29.88
CA ALA A 8 -42.35 -38.25 31.28
C ALA A 8 -41.74 -39.65 31.42
N ASP A 9 -40.49 -39.71 31.85
CA ASP A 9 -39.75 -40.95 32.08
C ASP A 9 -39.65 -41.18 33.59
N GLU A 10 -40.25 -42.27 34.08
CA GLU A 10 -40.30 -42.64 35.47
C GLU A 10 -40.72 -41.51 36.44
N PRO A 11 -41.82 -40.78 36.18
CA PRO A 11 -42.09 -39.48 36.88
C PRO A 11 -42.38 -39.69 38.38
N THR A 12 -42.61 -40.90 38.83
CA THR A 12 -42.91 -41.25 40.22
C THR A 12 -41.88 -42.17 40.88
N GLY A 13 -40.88 -42.64 40.13
CA GLY A 13 -39.94 -43.68 40.56
C GLY A 13 -39.09 -43.34 41.78
N ALA A 14 -38.90 -42.07 42.10
CA ALA A 14 -38.11 -41.59 43.23
C ALA A 14 -39.00 -40.91 44.33
N LEU A 15 -40.33 -41.04 44.25
CA LEU A 15 -41.25 -40.34 45.12
C LEU A 15 -41.98 -41.28 46.07
N ASP A 16 -42.35 -40.77 47.22
CA ASP A 16 -43.28 -41.47 48.12
C ASP A 16 -44.69 -41.51 47.49
N SER A 17 -45.53 -42.45 47.94
CA SER A 17 -46.85 -42.69 47.34
C SER A 17 -47.75 -41.44 47.26
N LYS A 18 -47.67 -40.56 48.24
CA LYS A 18 -48.48 -39.34 48.30
C LYS A 18 -47.98 -38.28 47.29
N SER A 19 -46.70 -38.15 47.16
CA SER A 19 -46.07 -37.23 46.19
C SER A 19 -46.23 -37.76 44.75
N GLY A 20 -46.20 -39.10 44.56
CA GLY A 20 -46.47 -39.73 43.30
C GLY A 20 -47.89 -39.51 42.78
N GLU A 21 -48.89 -39.59 43.64
CA GLU A 21 -50.29 -39.24 43.30
C GLU A 21 -50.43 -37.80 42.87
N MET A 22 -49.79 -36.87 43.59
CA MET A 22 -49.82 -35.46 43.23
C MET A 22 -49.22 -35.15 41.85
N VAL A 23 -48.12 -35.82 41.50
CA VAL A 23 -47.49 -35.69 40.17
C VAL A 23 -48.41 -36.22 39.09
N MET A 24 -49.06 -37.38 39.34
CA MET A 24 -50.01 -37.95 38.39
C MET A 24 -51.25 -37.08 38.19
N ASP A 25 -51.74 -36.42 39.25
CA ASP A 25 -52.83 -35.46 39.13
C ASP A 25 -52.45 -34.21 38.28
N ILE A 26 -51.22 -33.74 38.41
CA ILE A 26 -50.70 -32.66 37.57
C ILE A 26 -50.65 -33.12 36.10
N ILE A 27 -50.11 -34.31 35.84
CA ILE A 27 -50.02 -34.89 34.50
C ILE A 27 -51.39 -35.04 33.86
N LYS A 28 -52.39 -35.56 34.63
CA LYS A 28 -53.76 -35.61 34.16
C LYS A 28 -54.37 -34.23 33.91
N GLY A 29 -54.03 -33.26 34.72
CA GLY A 29 -54.43 -31.86 34.53
C GLY A 29 -53.91 -31.28 33.21
N LEU A 30 -52.66 -31.55 32.87
CA LEU A 30 -52.06 -31.13 31.61
C LEU A 30 -52.69 -31.85 30.40
N HIS A 31 -53.02 -33.15 30.55
CA HIS A 31 -53.73 -33.89 29.51
C HIS A 31 -55.12 -33.28 29.25
N LYS A 32 -55.85 -32.92 30.28
CA LYS A 32 -57.15 -32.23 30.15
C LYS A 32 -57.04 -30.85 29.47
N GLN A 33 -55.87 -30.24 29.50
CA GLN A 33 -55.58 -28.95 28.81
C GLN A 33 -55.20 -29.17 27.34
N GLY A 34 -55.28 -30.41 26.81
CA GLY A 34 -55.00 -30.70 25.39
C GLY A 34 -53.56 -31.10 25.07
N HIS A 35 -52.71 -31.33 26.10
CA HIS A 35 -51.35 -31.80 25.85
C HIS A 35 -51.33 -33.34 25.61
N THR A 36 -50.58 -33.79 24.62
CA THR A 36 -50.27 -35.19 24.43
C THR A 36 -49.18 -35.63 25.40
N ILE A 37 -49.45 -36.64 26.22
CA ILE A 37 -48.50 -37.11 27.23
C ILE A 37 -48.05 -38.50 26.87
N ILE A 38 -46.72 -38.69 26.78
CA ILE A 38 -46.09 -40.00 26.64
C ILE A 38 -45.37 -40.30 27.96
N LEU A 39 -45.85 -41.31 28.65
CA LEU A 39 -45.32 -41.73 29.94
C LEU A 39 -44.60 -43.04 29.81
N VAL A 40 -43.37 -43.13 30.25
CA VAL A 40 -42.60 -44.37 30.33
C VAL A 40 -42.51 -44.75 31.79
N THR A 41 -42.95 -45.99 32.10
CA THR A 41 -42.94 -46.51 33.49
C THR A 41 -42.91 -48.04 33.48
N HIS A 42 -42.33 -48.63 34.51
CA HIS A 42 -42.41 -50.07 34.80
C HIS A 42 -43.47 -50.41 35.82
N ASP A 43 -44.15 -49.41 36.38
CA ASP A 43 -45.25 -49.59 37.37
C ASP A 43 -46.60 -49.75 36.66
N SER A 44 -47.18 -50.96 36.81
CA SER A 44 -48.49 -51.33 36.25
C SER A 44 -49.66 -50.46 36.76
N HIS A 45 -49.57 -49.93 37.99
CA HIS A 45 -50.59 -49.04 38.53
C HIS A 45 -50.60 -47.67 37.88
N ILE A 46 -49.46 -47.21 37.53
CA ILE A 46 -49.28 -45.94 36.81
C ILE A 46 -49.70 -46.11 35.36
N ALA A 47 -49.22 -47.17 34.72
CA ALA A 47 -49.59 -47.49 33.34
C ALA A 47 -51.11 -47.65 33.17
N ALA A 48 -51.79 -48.24 34.16
CA ALA A 48 -53.23 -48.40 34.14
C ALA A 48 -54.05 -47.10 34.11
N GLN A 49 -53.43 -45.98 34.37
CA GLN A 49 -54.08 -44.66 34.35
C GLN A 49 -54.01 -44.00 32.94
N ALA A 50 -53.31 -44.59 31.99
CA ALA A 50 -53.20 -44.11 30.62
C ALA A 50 -54.34 -44.61 29.73
N SER A 51 -54.76 -43.83 28.73
CA SER A 51 -55.78 -44.23 27.76
C SER A 51 -55.27 -45.25 26.72
N ARG A 52 -53.98 -45.33 26.53
CA ARG A 52 -53.31 -46.34 25.67
C ARG A 52 -52.07 -46.87 26.36
N ILE A 53 -51.91 -48.16 26.43
CA ILE A 53 -50.76 -48.84 27.03
C ILE A 53 -50.06 -49.64 25.93
N ILE A 54 -48.77 -49.33 25.71
CA ILE A 54 -47.91 -50.10 24.81
C ILE A 54 -46.85 -50.80 25.67
N GLU A 55 -46.91 -52.12 25.72
CA GLU A 55 -45.92 -52.91 26.44
C GLU A 55 -44.77 -53.33 25.51
N ILE A 56 -43.56 -53.00 25.91
CA ILE A 56 -42.34 -53.30 25.16
C ILE A 56 -41.49 -54.24 26.02
N LYS A 57 -41.07 -55.34 25.42
CA LYS A 57 -40.15 -56.32 26.03
C LYS A 57 -39.08 -56.68 25.00
N ASP A 58 -37.81 -56.66 25.42
CA ASP A 58 -36.65 -57.00 24.59
C ASP A 58 -36.59 -56.25 23.27
N GLY A 59 -37.12 -54.98 23.22
CA GLY A 59 -37.14 -54.14 22.03
C GLY A 59 -38.31 -54.37 21.07
N GLU A 60 -39.20 -55.36 21.40
CA GLU A 60 -40.42 -55.67 20.62
C GLU A 60 -41.69 -55.27 21.37
N ILE A 61 -42.68 -54.81 20.59
CA ILE A 61 -44.02 -54.52 21.15
C ILE A 61 -44.75 -55.82 21.40
N VAL A 62 -45.01 -56.10 22.67
CA VAL A 62 -45.69 -57.35 23.10
C VAL A 62 -47.23 -57.14 23.18
N SER A 63 -47.67 -55.93 23.56
CA SER A 63 -49.09 -55.61 23.69
C SER A 63 -49.30 -54.11 23.34
N ASP A 64 -50.45 -53.80 22.73
CA ASP A 64 -50.93 -52.44 22.46
C ASP A 64 -52.43 -52.39 22.77
N GLU A 65 -52.73 -52.01 23.98
CA GLU A 65 -54.11 -51.94 24.48
C GLU A 65 -54.63 -50.53 24.52
N ARG A 66 -55.76 -50.26 23.85
CA ARG A 66 -56.51 -49.03 24.02
C ARG A 66 -57.67 -49.27 24.99
N ARG A 67 -57.67 -48.56 26.08
CA ARG A 67 -58.83 -48.52 26.98
C ARG A 67 -59.80 -47.46 26.47
N ALA A 68 -61.00 -47.87 26.10
CA ALA A 68 -62.00 -47.04 25.49
C ALA A 68 -62.45 -45.91 26.43
N GLU A 69 -62.69 -44.78 25.78
CA GLU A 69 -63.59 -43.71 26.16
C GLU A 69 -63.10 -42.68 27.17
N ASP A 70 -62.32 -41.71 26.70
CA ASP A 70 -62.58 -40.33 26.96
C ASP A 70 -62.18 -39.56 25.69
N PHE A 71 -63.09 -39.50 24.69
CA PHE A 71 -63.03 -38.53 23.61
C PHE A 71 -63.34 -37.16 24.19
N TYR A 72 -62.29 -36.44 24.58
CA TYR A 72 -62.39 -34.98 24.59
C TYR A 72 -62.42 -34.54 23.14
N GLU A 73 -63.50 -33.91 22.66
CA GLU A 73 -63.49 -33.15 21.43
C GLU A 73 -62.37 -32.12 21.53
N VAL A 74 -61.29 -32.43 20.87
CA VAL A 74 -60.28 -31.42 20.59
C VAL A 74 -60.93 -30.44 19.61
N THR A 75 -61.38 -29.31 20.15
CA THR A 75 -61.72 -28.19 19.29
C THR A 75 -60.46 -27.83 18.54
N ASP A 76 -60.41 -28.22 17.27
CA ASP A 76 -59.41 -27.84 16.28
C ASP A 76 -59.42 -26.33 16.13
N THR A 77 -58.72 -25.61 17.00
CA THR A 77 -58.17 -24.30 16.70
C THR A 77 -56.67 -24.49 16.48
N VAL A 78 -56.30 -25.33 15.51
CA VAL A 78 -55.01 -25.21 14.86
C VAL A 78 -55.11 -23.99 14.00
N GLU A 79 -54.76 -22.85 14.52
CA GLU A 79 -54.32 -21.73 13.69
C GLU A 79 -53.14 -22.25 12.92
N ASP A 80 -53.39 -22.64 11.69
CA ASP A 80 -52.37 -22.94 10.67
C ASP A 80 -51.55 -21.68 10.45
N VAL A 81 -50.57 -21.47 11.35
CA VAL A 81 -49.55 -20.45 11.13
C VAL A 81 -48.71 -20.98 9.98
N HIS A 82 -49.16 -20.67 8.77
CA HIS A 82 -48.36 -20.79 7.54
C HIS A 82 -47.15 -19.87 7.71
N ARG A 83 -46.19 -20.29 8.54
CA ARG A 83 -44.86 -19.66 8.58
C ARG A 83 -44.22 -19.95 7.24
N SER A 84 -44.09 -18.91 6.40
CA SER A 84 -43.42 -19.03 5.14
C SER A 84 -42.06 -19.73 5.39
N ARG A 85 -41.64 -20.63 4.49
CA ARG A 85 -40.32 -21.30 4.60
C ARG A 85 -39.18 -20.30 4.79
N LEU A 86 -39.34 -19.08 4.30
CA LEU A 86 -38.40 -17.96 4.46
C LEU A 86 -38.35 -17.45 5.90
N ASP A 87 -39.47 -17.40 6.61
CA ASP A 87 -39.49 -16.93 8.00
C ASP A 87 -38.92 -17.99 8.94
N ALA A 88 -39.16 -19.28 8.67
CA ALA A 88 -38.55 -20.38 9.40
C ALA A 88 -37.00 -20.40 9.23
N LEU A 89 -36.50 -20.12 8.01
CA LEU A 89 -35.07 -20.02 7.76
C LEU A 89 -34.44 -18.80 8.48
N LYS A 90 -35.13 -17.66 8.50
CA LYS A 90 -34.67 -16.47 9.23
C LYS A 90 -34.60 -16.70 10.74
N TYR A 91 -35.62 -17.32 11.31
CA TYR A 91 -35.64 -17.66 12.75
C TYR A 91 -34.54 -18.67 13.09
N SER A 92 -34.39 -19.74 12.31
CA SER A 92 -33.32 -20.73 12.50
C SER A 92 -31.93 -20.10 12.37
N PHE A 93 -31.73 -19.18 11.41
CA PHE A 93 -30.48 -18.46 11.25
C PHE A 93 -30.18 -17.54 12.45
N LEU A 94 -31.17 -16.77 12.91
CA LEU A 94 -31.02 -15.90 14.09
C LEU A 94 -30.72 -16.70 15.36
N GLU A 95 -31.37 -17.83 15.53
CA GLU A 95 -31.18 -18.71 16.70
C GLU A 95 -29.81 -19.37 16.66
N SER A 96 -29.35 -19.83 15.49
CA SER A 96 -28.00 -20.36 15.28
C SER A 96 -26.94 -19.28 15.55
N LEU A 97 -27.18 -18.04 15.09
CA LEU A 97 -26.30 -16.92 15.36
C LEU A 97 -26.20 -16.60 16.85
N LYS A 98 -27.34 -16.61 17.56
CA LYS A 98 -27.39 -16.38 19.00
C LYS A 98 -26.70 -17.49 19.81
N MET A 99 -26.89 -18.74 19.41
CA MET A 99 -26.17 -19.89 20.01
C MET A 99 -24.67 -19.79 19.78
N SER A 100 -24.23 -19.46 18.55
CA SER A 100 -22.82 -19.27 18.23
C SER A 100 -22.19 -18.14 19.05
N LEU A 101 -22.91 -17.03 19.23
CA LEU A 101 -22.43 -15.91 20.04
C LEU A 101 -22.31 -16.32 21.53
N HIS A 102 -23.27 -17.10 22.06
CA HIS A 102 -23.19 -17.63 23.41
C HIS A 102 -22.03 -18.61 23.59
N ALA A 103 -21.77 -19.46 22.61
CA ALA A 103 -20.63 -20.39 22.63
C ALA A 103 -19.28 -19.65 22.65
N ILE A 104 -19.17 -18.56 21.88
CA ILE A 104 -17.99 -17.67 21.89
C ILE A 104 -17.81 -17.03 23.26
N LEU A 105 -18.89 -16.53 23.86
CA LEU A 105 -18.87 -15.88 25.17
C LEU A 105 -18.64 -16.86 26.32
N ALA A 106 -19.04 -18.13 26.18
CA ALA A 106 -18.80 -19.18 27.18
C ALA A 106 -17.31 -19.56 27.27
N ASN A 107 -16.57 -19.50 26.16
CA ASN A 107 -15.15 -19.82 26.07
C ASN A 107 -14.30 -18.58 25.72
N LYS A 108 -14.47 -17.50 26.46
CA LYS A 108 -13.87 -16.19 26.19
C LYS A 108 -12.37 -16.22 25.86
N MET A 109 -11.59 -16.95 26.65
CA MET A 109 -10.13 -16.99 26.47
C MET A 109 -9.72 -17.72 25.20
N ARG A 110 -10.39 -18.82 24.85
CA ARG A 110 -10.08 -19.57 23.62
C ARG A 110 -10.48 -18.78 22.39
N SER A 111 -11.67 -18.19 22.41
CA SER A 111 -12.18 -17.38 21.30
C SER A 111 -11.32 -16.12 21.08
N LEU A 112 -10.89 -15.46 22.16
CA LEU A 112 -10.02 -14.27 22.11
C LEU A 112 -8.64 -14.62 21.54
N LEU A 113 -8.05 -15.75 21.98
CA LEU A 113 -6.76 -16.19 21.48
C LEU A 113 -6.80 -16.57 19.98
N THR A 114 -7.84 -17.26 19.56
CA THR A 114 -8.01 -17.63 18.14
C THR A 114 -8.28 -16.38 17.27
N MET A 115 -9.14 -15.47 17.71
CA MET A 115 -9.37 -14.20 17.03
C MET A 115 -8.07 -13.37 16.95
N LEU A 116 -7.34 -13.26 18.06
CA LEU A 116 -6.07 -12.53 18.10
C LEU A 116 -5.05 -13.13 17.11
N GLY A 117 -4.95 -14.46 17.06
CA GLY A 117 -4.08 -15.14 16.09
C GLY A 117 -4.43 -14.82 14.63
N ILE A 118 -5.73 -14.85 14.30
CA ILE A 118 -6.22 -14.52 12.96
C ILE A 118 -5.99 -13.03 12.64
N ILE A 119 -6.30 -12.14 13.59
CA ILE A 119 -6.09 -10.70 13.40
C ILE A 119 -4.62 -10.38 13.17
N ILE A 120 -3.72 -10.93 14.00
CA ILE A 120 -2.27 -10.73 13.83
C ILE A 120 -1.81 -11.31 12.48
N GLY A 121 -2.28 -12.50 12.11
CA GLY A 121 -1.93 -13.12 10.83
C GLY A 121 -2.35 -12.25 9.64
N ILE A 122 -3.61 -11.83 9.60
CA ILE A 122 -4.12 -10.96 8.52
C ILE A 122 -3.42 -9.59 8.53
N ALA A 123 -3.30 -8.97 9.72
CA ALA A 123 -2.64 -7.67 9.85
C ALA A 123 -1.18 -7.71 9.37
N SER A 124 -0.45 -8.80 9.69
CA SER A 124 0.93 -8.99 9.22
C SER A 124 1.01 -9.08 7.70
N VAL A 125 0.16 -9.89 7.07
CA VAL A 125 0.14 -10.03 5.60
C VAL A 125 -0.24 -8.71 4.93
N VAL A 126 -1.31 -8.06 5.41
CA VAL A 126 -1.76 -6.76 4.87
C VAL A 126 -0.67 -5.71 5.02
N SER A 127 0.01 -5.67 6.18
CA SER A 127 1.10 -4.71 6.42
C SER A 127 2.29 -4.93 5.48
N VAL A 128 2.69 -6.18 5.24
CA VAL A 128 3.78 -6.51 4.31
C VAL A 128 3.41 -6.11 2.89
N VAL A 129 2.20 -6.45 2.43
CA VAL A 129 1.71 -6.08 1.09
C VAL A 129 1.60 -4.56 0.94
N ALA A 130 1.05 -3.88 1.95
CA ALA A 130 0.94 -2.42 1.94
C ALA A 130 2.30 -1.73 1.89
N LEU A 131 3.27 -2.22 2.68
CA LEU A 131 4.64 -1.71 2.69
C LEU A 131 5.32 -1.95 1.33
N GLY A 132 5.13 -3.12 0.73
CA GLY A 132 5.63 -3.45 -0.61
C GLY A 132 5.09 -2.49 -1.67
N ASN A 133 3.78 -2.29 -1.70
CA ASN A 133 3.13 -1.37 -2.63
C ASN A 133 3.57 0.10 -2.42
N ALA A 134 3.69 0.53 -1.17
CA ALA A 134 4.17 1.88 -0.84
C ALA A 134 5.63 2.09 -1.26
N SER A 135 6.49 1.12 -1.01
CA SER A 135 7.90 1.16 -1.45
C SER A 135 8.00 1.24 -2.97
N GLN A 136 7.19 0.46 -3.67
CA GLN A 136 7.14 0.47 -5.13
C GLN A 136 6.67 1.81 -5.68
N ALA A 137 5.58 2.36 -5.15
CA ALA A 137 5.08 3.68 -5.56
C ALA A 137 6.17 4.75 -5.39
N LYS A 138 6.90 4.68 -4.29
CA LYS A 138 8.02 5.58 -3.98
C LYS A 138 9.18 5.44 -4.96
N ILE A 139 9.56 4.20 -5.31
CA ILE A 139 10.61 3.94 -6.32
C ILE A 139 10.17 4.48 -7.68
N MET A 140 8.92 4.24 -8.10
CA MET A 140 8.39 4.75 -9.36
C MET A 140 8.35 6.28 -9.40
N GLU A 141 8.00 6.92 -8.30
CA GLU A 141 8.05 8.38 -8.17
C GLU A 141 9.49 8.89 -8.31
N GLN A 142 10.45 8.26 -7.66
CA GLN A 142 11.88 8.59 -7.82
C GLN A 142 12.38 8.42 -9.24
N ILE A 143 12.00 7.34 -9.92
CA ILE A 143 12.38 7.10 -11.33
C ILE A 143 11.74 8.18 -12.23
N ASN A 144 10.49 8.51 -12.03
CA ASN A 144 9.81 9.55 -12.79
C ASN A 144 10.44 10.95 -12.57
N SER A 145 10.94 11.22 -11.36
CA SER A 145 11.64 12.48 -11.06
C SER A 145 13.02 12.60 -11.73
N MET A 146 13.59 11.48 -12.19
CA MET A 146 14.83 11.49 -12.98
C MET A 146 14.62 11.98 -14.42
N GLY A 147 13.37 12.20 -14.83
CA GLY A 147 12.97 12.57 -16.19
C GLY A 147 12.50 11.36 -16.99
N THR A 148 11.65 11.60 -17.97
CA THR A 148 11.19 10.57 -18.92
C THR A 148 12.06 10.61 -20.17
N ASN A 149 12.35 9.43 -20.76
CA ASN A 149 13.16 9.29 -21.97
C ASN A 149 14.54 9.95 -21.86
N THR A 150 15.15 9.92 -20.66
CA THR A 150 16.47 10.52 -20.45
C THR A 150 17.55 9.46 -20.33
N ILE A 151 18.73 9.76 -20.90
CA ILE A 151 19.94 8.97 -20.79
C ILE A 151 21.02 9.86 -20.19
N ASP A 152 21.54 9.49 -19.03
CA ASP A 152 22.67 10.15 -18.40
C ASP A 152 23.96 9.41 -18.79
N ILE A 153 24.90 10.12 -19.40
CA ILE A 153 26.18 9.62 -19.88
C ILE A 153 27.25 10.07 -18.88
N MET A 154 27.95 9.12 -18.30
CA MET A 154 28.97 9.35 -17.27
C MET A 154 30.31 8.78 -17.69
N PRO A 155 31.44 9.40 -17.29
CA PRO A 155 32.75 8.89 -17.57
C PRO A 155 33.05 7.63 -16.77
N GLY A 156 33.86 6.70 -17.34
CA GLY A 156 34.28 5.48 -16.66
C GLY A 156 33.67 4.21 -17.24
N LYS A 157 33.82 3.09 -16.50
CA LYS A 157 33.41 1.76 -16.99
C LYS A 157 32.09 1.25 -16.40
N GLY A 158 31.52 1.96 -15.43
CA GLY A 158 30.27 1.56 -14.80
C GLY A 158 30.15 2.05 -13.36
N PHE A 159 29.00 1.73 -12.75
CA PHE A 159 28.73 2.02 -11.34
C PHE A 159 29.76 1.33 -10.44
N GLY A 160 30.35 2.10 -9.50
CA GLY A 160 31.33 1.56 -8.55
C GLY A 160 32.79 1.60 -9.04
N ASP A 161 33.06 2.04 -10.26
CA ASP A 161 34.43 2.30 -10.68
C ASP A 161 34.98 3.55 -9.97
N MET A 162 35.80 3.33 -8.94
CA MET A 162 36.43 4.42 -8.17
C MET A 162 37.37 5.29 -9.00
N ARG A 163 37.70 4.87 -10.22
CA ARG A 163 38.54 5.64 -11.15
C ARG A 163 37.70 6.53 -12.07
N SER A 164 36.39 6.34 -12.14
CA SER A 164 35.49 7.13 -13.00
C SER A 164 35.60 8.63 -12.76
N GLY A 165 35.73 9.06 -11.50
CA GLY A 165 35.94 10.46 -11.14
C GLY A 165 37.27 11.08 -11.62
N ARG A 166 38.24 10.28 -12.06
CA ARG A 166 39.54 10.71 -12.66
C ARG A 166 39.50 10.73 -14.17
N VAL A 167 38.50 10.09 -14.78
CA VAL A 167 38.34 10.03 -16.24
C VAL A 167 37.67 11.31 -16.70
N LYS A 168 38.37 12.16 -17.41
CA LYS A 168 37.90 13.50 -17.86
C LYS A 168 37.84 13.53 -19.38
N THR A 169 37.15 12.57 -19.96
CA THR A 169 37.09 12.42 -21.43
C THR A 169 35.89 13.13 -22.02
N LEU A 170 34.79 13.25 -21.29
CA LEU A 170 33.61 13.94 -21.76
C LEU A 170 33.86 15.46 -21.84
N LYS A 171 33.46 16.07 -22.95
CA LYS A 171 33.61 17.49 -23.26
C LYS A 171 32.26 18.10 -23.66
N VAL A 172 32.13 19.42 -23.53
CA VAL A 172 30.94 20.16 -23.98
C VAL A 172 30.63 19.88 -25.46
N ARG A 173 31.64 19.78 -26.31
CA ARG A 173 31.47 19.45 -27.73
C ARG A 173 30.74 18.13 -27.97
N ASP A 174 30.89 17.15 -27.08
CA ASP A 174 30.22 15.85 -27.20
C ASP A 174 28.72 16.01 -26.97
N SER A 175 28.33 16.83 -25.98
CA SER A 175 26.96 17.24 -25.78
C SER A 175 26.36 18.01 -26.95
N ASP A 176 27.15 18.95 -27.52
CA ASP A 176 26.71 19.75 -28.68
C ASP A 176 26.54 18.85 -29.93
N TYR A 177 27.41 17.86 -30.09
CA TYR A 177 27.29 16.92 -31.19
C TYR A 177 26.09 16.00 -31.06
N LEU A 178 25.84 15.49 -29.84
CA LEU A 178 24.66 14.67 -29.54
C LEU A 178 23.37 15.45 -29.74
N GLY A 179 23.32 16.69 -29.32
CA GLY A 179 22.14 17.56 -29.46
C GLY A 179 21.73 17.89 -30.92
N LYS A 180 22.64 17.59 -31.88
CA LYS A 180 22.37 17.72 -33.33
C LYS A 180 21.82 16.46 -33.99
N GLN A 181 21.71 15.35 -33.24
CA GLN A 181 21.21 14.09 -33.77
C GLN A 181 19.70 14.12 -33.85
N GLY A 182 19.11 13.65 -34.95
CA GLY A 182 17.68 13.69 -35.18
C GLY A 182 16.82 12.83 -34.21
N PHE A 183 17.44 11.95 -33.44
CA PHE A 183 16.76 11.14 -32.42
C PHE A 183 16.89 11.70 -31.00
N ILE A 184 17.54 12.88 -30.87
CA ILE A 184 17.75 13.56 -29.60
C ILE A 184 17.03 14.90 -29.63
N ASP A 185 16.12 15.12 -28.71
CA ASP A 185 15.42 16.38 -28.55
C ASP A 185 16.28 17.43 -27.85
N ASN A 186 17.10 16.99 -26.90
CA ASN A 186 17.89 17.89 -26.11
C ASN A 186 19.14 17.21 -25.52
N SER A 187 20.20 17.96 -25.36
CA SER A 187 21.43 17.52 -24.71
C SER A 187 21.96 18.64 -23.81
N THR A 188 22.34 18.32 -22.60
CA THR A 188 22.90 19.28 -21.65
C THR A 188 24.13 18.72 -20.96
N PRO A 189 25.26 19.45 -20.96
CA PRO A 189 26.40 19.07 -20.14
C PRO A 189 26.10 19.36 -18.67
N ASN A 190 26.61 18.52 -17.78
CA ASN A 190 26.48 18.69 -16.35
C ASN A 190 27.85 18.85 -15.68
N VAL A 191 27.95 19.84 -14.83
CA VAL A 191 29.11 20.09 -13.98
C VAL A 191 28.63 20.07 -12.52
N SER A 192 29.34 19.40 -11.65
CA SER A 192 28.99 19.36 -10.24
C SER A 192 30.11 19.84 -9.35
N ALA A 193 29.74 20.55 -8.30
CA ALA A 193 30.64 20.97 -7.23
C ALA A 193 29.90 20.91 -5.89
N SER A 194 30.58 20.47 -4.87
CA SER A 194 30.10 20.55 -3.49
C SER A 194 30.85 21.67 -2.77
N GLY A 195 30.14 22.45 -1.97
CA GLY A 195 30.77 23.55 -1.29
C GLY A 195 29.88 24.25 -0.29
N THR A 196 30.44 25.29 0.30
CA THR A 196 29.75 26.11 1.31
C THR A 196 28.94 27.21 0.63
N LEU A 197 27.67 27.25 0.96
CA LEU A 197 26.72 28.28 0.57
C LEU A 197 26.49 29.23 1.74
N VAL A 198 26.65 30.51 1.52
CA VAL A 198 26.54 31.55 2.55
C VAL A 198 25.52 32.60 2.15
N TYR A 199 24.61 32.93 3.04
CA TYR A 199 23.70 34.05 2.94
C TYR A 199 23.50 34.70 4.30
N ARG A 200 23.86 35.95 4.45
CA ARG A 200 23.87 36.66 5.75
C ARG A 200 24.66 35.87 6.83
N ASN A 201 23.97 35.39 7.86
CA ASN A 201 24.54 34.63 8.97
C ASN A 201 24.42 33.11 8.77
N TYR A 202 23.80 32.64 7.69
CA TYR A 202 23.64 31.22 7.38
C TYR A 202 24.81 30.73 6.53
N SER A 203 25.38 29.61 6.94
CA SER A 203 26.48 28.96 6.22
C SER A 203 26.25 27.44 6.24
N LEU A 204 25.92 26.89 5.09
CA LEU A 204 25.49 25.50 4.94
C LEU A 204 26.18 24.87 3.74
N THR A 205 26.22 23.53 3.70
CA THR A 205 26.77 22.80 2.56
C THR A 205 25.71 22.64 1.47
N ALA A 206 26.04 22.96 0.24
CA ALA A 206 25.17 22.78 -0.92
C ALA A 206 25.86 22.05 -2.05
N GLN A 207 25.06 21.40 -2.89
CA GLN A 207 25.47 20.81 -4.17
C GLN A 207 25.17 21.81 -5.29
N LEU A 208 26.20 22.29 -5.92
CA LEU A 208 26.07 23.13 -7.12
C LEU A 208 26.05 22.23 -8.36
N ARG A 209 25.06 22.47 -9.21
CA ARG A 209 24.90 21.82 -10.50
C ARG A 209 24.97 22.86 -11.60
N GLY A 210 26.02 22.82 -12.40
CA GLY A 210 26.13 23.61 -13.63
C GLY A 210 25.45 22.87 -14.78
N VAL A 211 24.43 23.47 -15.38
CA VAL A 211 23.56 22.83 -16.38
C VAL A 211 23.24 23.80 -17.52
N GLY A 212 22.70 23.29 -18.61
CA GLY A 212 22.15 24.11 -19.70
C GLY A 212 20.76 24.67 -19.34
N SER A 213 20.30 25.64 -20.11
CA SER A 213 18.97 26.27 -19.91
C SER A 213 17.81 25.29 -20.03
N THR A 214 17.96 24.26 -20.86
CA THR A 214 16.95 23.23 -21.14
C THR A 214 16.90 22.11 -20.10
N TYR A 215 17.82 22.09 -19.15
CA TYR A 215 17.94 21.02 -18.14
C TYR A 215 16.66 20.84 -17.33
N PHE A 216 15.97 21.92 -16.96
CA PHE A 216 14.77 21.89 -16.15
C PHE A 216 13.63 21.18 -16.90
N ASP A 217 13.48 21.46 -18.19
CA ASP A 217 12.49 20.79 -19.06
C ASP A 217 12.84 19.30 -19.25
N VAL A 218 14.12 19.01 -19.48
CA VAL A 218 14.62 17.62 -19.66
C VAL A 218 14.36 16.79 -18.41
N LYS A 219 14.58 17.34 -17.23
CA LYS A 219 14.36 16.64 -15.95
C LYS A 219 12.95 16.85 -15.38
N GLY A 220 12.05 17.52 -16.11
CA GLY A 220 10.67 17.76 -15.67
C GLY A 220 10.55 18.60 -14.39
N ARG A 221 11.57 19.44 -14.09
CA ARG A 221 11.57 20.29 -12.91
C ARG A 221 10.85 21.61 -13.19
N LYS A 222 9.88 21.92 -12.36
CA LYS A 222 9.10 23.17 -12.46
C LYS A 222 9.67 24.27 -11.58
N ILE A 223 9.42 25.50 -11.98
CA ILE A 223 9.79 26.70 -11.23
C ILE A 223 8.57 27.18 -10.44
N ALA A 224 8.74 27.34 -9.13
CA ALA A 224 7.72 27.86 -8.23
C ALA A 224 7.72 29.42 -8.22
N GLN A 225 8.90 30.02 -8.28
CA GLN A 225 9.06 31.48 -8.27
C GLN A 225 10.19 31.89 -9.21
N GLY A 226 10.01 33.03 -9.88
CA GLY A 226 11.03 33.59 -10.75
C GLY A 226 11.12 32.88 -12.11
N ARG A 227 12.35 32.68 -12.59
CA ARG A 227 12.64 32.12 -13.91
C ARG A 227 13.92 31.25 -13.91
N ILE A 228 14.11 30.49 -14.96
CA ILE A 228 15.38 29.83 -15.29
C ILE A 228 16.29 30.78 -16.06
N PHE A 229 17.57 30.44 -16.13
CA PHE A 229 18.54 31.21 -16.95
C PHE A 229 18.38 30.87 -18.43
N THR A 230 18.69 31.87 -19.26
CA THR A 230 18.58 31.79 -20.73
C THR A 230 19.88 31.27 -21.35
N ASN A 231 19.85 30.88 -22.64
CA ASN A 231 21.04 30.49 -23.38
C ASN A 231 22.09 31.63 -23.41
N GLU A 232 21.65 32.87 -23.54
CA GLU A 232 22.54 34.04 -23.48
C GLU A 232 23.26 34.16 -22.14
N GLU A 233 22.57 33.85 -21.03
CA GLU A 233 23.16 33.86 -19.69
C GLU A 233 24.15 32.67 -19.52
N VAL A 234 23.90 31.54 -20.18
CA VAL A 234 24.85 30.42 -20.26
C VAL A 234 26.11 30.87 -21.02
N ASP A 235 25.95 31.47 -22.20
CA ASP A 235 27.08 31.87 -23.05
C ASP A 235 27.94 32.97 -22.40
N ARG A 236 27.32 33.90 -21.68
CA ARG A 236 27.99 34.98 -20.96
C ARG A 236 28.55 34.61 -19.59
N MET A 237 28.44 33.35 -19.20
CA MET A 237 28.86 32.87 -17.86
C MET A 237 28.23 33.70 -16.73
N ALA A 238 26.93 33.98 -16.83
CA ALA A 238 26.24 34.85 -15.89
C ALA A 238 26.28 34.28 -14.46
N SER A 239 26.51 35.13 -13.47
CA SER A 239 26.50 34.78 -12.06
C SER A 239 25.09 34.73 -11.50
N VAL A 240 24.24 33.89 -12.11
CA VAL A 240 22.84 33.68 -11.73
C VAL A 240 22.65 32.25 -11.19
N VAL A 241 21.68 32.07 -10.30
CA VAL A 241 21.42 30.81 -9.66
C VAL A 241 19.92 30.58 -9.48
N VAL A 242 19.48 29.35 -9.71
CA VAL A 242 18.19 28.81 -9.32
C VAL A 242 18.42 27.96 -8.08
N ILE A 243 17.61 28.11 -7.05
CA ILE A 243 17.71 27.36 -5.79
C ILE A 243 16.55 26.37 -5.65
N ASP A 244 16.71 25.34 -4.84
CA ASP A 244 15.61 24.45 -4.48
C ASP A 244 14.80 24.98 -3.27
N ASP A 245 13.66 24.35 -3.02
CA ASP A 245 12.78 24.66 -1.89
C ASP A 245 13.49 24.46 -0.54
N ASN A 246 14.41 23.49 -0.43
CA ASN A 246 15.18 23.27 0.79
C ASN A 246 16.12 24.44 1.07
N THR A 247 16.82 24.93 0.05
CA THR A 247 17.69 26.09 0.17
C THR A 247 16.88 27.35 0.53
N LEU A 248 15.67 27.50 -0.04
CA LEU A 248 14.77 28.58 0.31
C LEU A 248 14.40 28.52 1.80
N ASN A 249 13.94 27.38 2.28
CA ASN A 249 13.47 27.20 3.65
C ASN A 249 14.60 27.37 4.69
N GLU A 250 15.78 26.82 4.42
CA GLU A 250 16.90 26.83 5.35
C GLU A 250 17.65 28.18 5.41
N MET A 251 17.74 28.88 4.27
CA MET A 251 18.55 30.10 4.20
C MET A 251 17.75 31.40 4.19
N PHE A 252 16.45 31.32 3.81
CA PHE A 252 15.59 32.48 3.65
C PHE A 252 14.38 32.47 4.59
N GLU A 253 14.44 31.70 5.70
CA GLU A 253 13.36 31.57 6.68
C GLU A 253 12.75 32.91 7.10
N ASN A 254 13.58 33.95 7.25
CA ASN A 254 13.18 35.30 7.63
C ASN A 254 13.04 36.28 6.46
N ASP A 255 13.15 35.82 5.22
CA ASP A 255 13.07 36.66 4.01
C ASP A 255 12.46 35.85 2.86
N PRO A 256 11.13 35.73 2.79
CA PRO A 256 10.44 34.81 1.88
C PRO A 256 10.58 35.16 0.39
N ASN A 257 11.19 36.31 0.06
CA ASN A 257 11.48 36.70 -1.31
C ASN A 257 12.98 36.58 -1.63
N PRO A 258 13.45 35.42 -2.13
CA PRO A 258 14.86 35.22 -2.44
C PRO A 258 15.29 35.86 -3.75
N LEU A 259 14.34 36.25 -4.63
CA LEU A 259 14.65 36.74 -5.98
C LEU A 259 15.43 38.05 -5.92
N GLY A 260 16.51 38.14 -6.72
CA GLY A 260 17.40 39.26 -6.76
C GLY A 260 18.42 39.35 -5.59
N LYS A 261 18.32 38.46 -4.60
CA LYS A 261 19.30 38.42 -3.50
C LYS A 261 20.59 37.73 -3.98
N VAL A 262 21.70 38.10 -3.35
CA VAL A 262 23.02 37.53 -3.66
C VAL A 262 23.37 36.54 -2.58
N ILE A 263 23.63 35.29 -2.97
CA ILE A 263 24.21 34.24 -2.16
C ILE A 263 25.66 33.99 -2.56
N ILE A 264 26.46 33.48 -1.69
CA ILE A 264 27.90 33.26 -1.94
C ILE A 264 28.16 31.73 -1.89
N PHE A 265 28.58 31.16 -3.01
CA PHE A 265 29.02 29.77 -3.06
C PHE A 265 30.53 29.68 -3.26
N ASN A 266 31.24 29.05 -2.33
CA ASN A 266 32.71 28.95 -2.38
C ASN A 266 33.40 30.29 -2.69
N LYS A 267 32.98 31.35 -2.01
CA LYS A 267 33.48 32.76 -2.20
C LYS A 267 33.10 33.39 -3.55
N LYS A 268 32.18 32.78 -4.31
CA LYS A 268 31.67 33.34 -5.59
C LYS A 268 30.26 33.87 -5.39
N PRO A 269 30.00 35.14 -5.71
CA PRO A 269 28.65 35.71 -5.60
C PRO A 269 27.77 35.19 -6.75
N LEU A 270 26.53 34.83 -6.42
CA LEU A 270 25.50 34.34 -7.34
C LEU A 270 24.18 35.04 -7.01
N THR A 271 23.50 35.57 -8.01
CA THR A 271 22.20 36.24 -7.86
C THR A 271 21.07 35.21 -8.04
N VAL A 272 20.19 35.12 -7.09
CA VAL A 272 19.03 34.21 -7.14
C VAL A 272 18.01 34.76 -8.15
N ILE A 273 17.67 33.97 -9.16
CA ILE A 273 16.71 34.34 -10.22
C ILE A 273 15.48 33.44 -10.24
N GLY A 274 15.50 32.31 -9.55
CA GLY A 274 14.38 31.37 -9.50
C GLY A 274 14.48 30.41 -8.34
N VAL A 275 13.33 29.83 -8.04
CA VAL A 275 13.17 28.76 -7.03
C VAL A 275 12.39 27.63 -7.67
N THR A 276 12.87 26.39 -7.54
CA THR A 276 12.14 25.22 -8.04
C THR A 276 10.97 24.85 -7.12
N GLU A 277 9.96 24.18 -7.67
CA GLU A 277 8.97 23.51 -6.86
C GLU A 277 9.63 22.47 -5.95
N LYS A 278 8.97 22.19 -4.83
CA LYS A 278 9.42 21.14 -3.89
C LYS A 278 9.56 19.80 -4.61
N ASP A 279 10.72 19.19 -4.47
CA ASP A 279 10.92 17.84 -4.98
C ASP A 279 10.07 16.86 -4.17
N SER A 280 9.12 16.20 -4.85
CA SER A 280 8.22 15.24 -4.21
C SER A 280 8.93 13.93 -3.83
N SER A 281 10.20 13.77 -4.22
CA SER A 281 10.97 12.56 -3.96
C SER A 281 11.40 12.49 -2.49
N PRO A 282 10.76 11.66 -1.65
CA PRO A 282 11.20 11.46 -0.29
C PRO A 282 12.45 10.58 -0.26
N GLY A 283 13.57 11.13 0.17
CA GLY A 283 14.82 10.40 0.30
C GLY A 283 15.85 11.21 1.09
N PRO A 284 17.02 10.65 1.41
CA PRO A 284 18.12 11.39 2.04
C PRO A 284 18.57 12.61 1.24
N SER A 285 18.25 12.65 -0.07
CA SER A 285 18.47 13.81 -0.94
C SER A 285 17.48 14.95 -0.70
N SER A 286 16.40 14.74 0.03
CA SER A 286 15.42 15.81 0.34
C SER A 286 15.95 16.83 1.33
N GLU A 287 17.00 16.52 2.09
CA GLU A 287 17.66 17.44 3.03
C GLU A 287 18.88 18.12 2.40
N THR A 288 19.33 17.70 1.22
CA THR A 288 20.48 18.27 0.55
C THR A 288 20.05 19.52 -0.21
N MET A 289 20.70 20.64 0.06
CA MET A 289 20.50 21.87 -0.68
C MET A 289 21.10 21.75 -2.07
N ASN A 290 20.29 22.00 -3.10
CA ASN A 290 20.73 21.97 -4.49
C ASN A 290 20.57 23.36 -5.10
N ILE A 291 21.58 23.80 -5.81
CA ILE A 291 21.57 25.05 -6.55
C ILE A 291 22.00 24.79 -7.98
N TRP A 292 21.36 25.46 -8.94
CA TRP A 292 21.64 25.32 -10.36
C TRP A 292 22.16 26.63 -10.93
N VAL A 293 23.26 26.55 -11.65
CA VAL A 293 23.89 27.67 -12.34
C VAL A 293 24.15 27.30 -13.80
N PRO A 294 24.39 28.26 -14.72
CA PRO A 294 24.88 27.95 -16.04
C PRO A 294 26.14 27.07 -15.98
N TYR A 295 26.20 26.00 -16.78
CA TYR A 295 27.37 25.09 -16.76
C TYR A 295 28.67 25.82 -17.02
N THR A 296 28.67 26.84 -17.87
CA THR A 296 29.82 27.70 -18.15
C THR A 296 30.28 28.47 -16.90
N THR A 297 29.34 28.94 -16.09
CA THR A 297 29.65 29.58 -14.80
C THR A 297 30.25 28.57 -13.83
N ALA A 298 29.69 27.36 -13.75
CA ALA A 298 30.23 26.29 -12.93
C ALA A 298 31.65 25.90 -13.34
N MET A 299 31.88 25.70 -14.63
CA MET A 299 33.19 25.33 -15.19
C MET A 299 34.25 26.39 -14.91
N TYR A 300 34.03 27.59 -15.38
CA TYR A 300 35.08 28.59 -15.43
C TYR A 300 35.17 29.45 -14.17
N ARG A 301 34.04 29.79 -13.54
CA ARG A 301 34.05 30.65 -12.34
C ARG A 301 34.14 29.88 -11.03
N VAL A 302 33.55 28.66 -10.95
CA VAL A 302 33.53 27.87 -9.71
C VAL A 302 34.67 26.87 -9.69
N ASN A 303 34.75 25.99 -10.67
CA ASN A 303 35.73 24.88 -10.71
C ASN A 303 37.07 25.29 -11.34
N GLY A 304 37.11 26.32 -12.18
CA GLY A 304 38.32 26.72 -12.93
C GLY A 304 38.79 25.66 -13.91
N SER A 305 37.89 24.84 -14.43
CA SER A 305 38.18 23.72 -15.34
C SER A 305 37.17 23.68 -16.47
N SER A 306 37.59 23.18 -17.63
CA SER A 306 36.74 22.95 -18.80
C SER A 306 36.12 21.54 -18.83
N ASP A 307 36.27 20.76 -17.75
CA ASP A 307 35.78 19.41 -17.67
C ASP A 307 34.31 19.37 -17.23
N ILE A 308 33.57 18.44 -17.79
CA ILE A 308 32.19 18.16 -17.38
C ILE A 308 32.13 16.81 -16.68
N ASN A 309 31.12 16.64 -15.81
CA ASN A 309 30.96 15.43 -15.00
C ASN A 309 30.07 14.40 -15.71
N SER A 310 29.10 14.87 -16.49
CA SER A 310 28.20 13.99 -17.27
C SER A 310 27.51 14.79 -18.37
N ILE A 311 26.82 14.08 -19.24
CA ILE A 311 25.92 14.66 -20.25
C ILE A 311 24.56 14.02 -20.02
N THR A 312 23.50 14.82 -19.91
CA THR A 312 22.12 14.35 -19.91
C THR A 312 21.52 14.59 -21.28
N VAL A 313 20.94 13.54 -21.84
CA VAL A 313 20.30 13.57 -23.16
C VAL A 313 18.82 13.24 -22.99
N LYS A 314 17.94 13.99 -23.63
CA LYS A 314 16.54 13.65 -23.81
C LYS A 314 16.35 13.04 -25.19
N VAL A 315 15.91 11.80 -25.23
CA VAL A 315 15.57 11.09 -26.45
C VAL A 315 14.20 11.52 -26.93
N SER A 316 14.02 11.67 -28.23
CA SER A 316 12.72 11.97 -28.85
C SER A 316 11.68 10.90 -28.50
N ASP A 317 10.46 11.32 -28.19
CA ASP A 317 9.36 10.44 -27.74
C ASP A 317 8.99 9.37 -28.81
N HIS A 318 9.38 9.58 -30.06
CA HIS A 318 9.12 8.67 -31.19
C HIS A 318 10.18 7.60 -31.37
N VAL A 319 11.27 7.64 -30.58
CA VAL A 319 12.41 6.74 -30.71
C VAL A 319 12.51 5.85 -29.47
N ASN A 320 12.73 4.56 -29.68
CA ASN A 320 12.98 3.65 -28.58
C ASN A 320 14.27 4.04 -27.86
N SER A 321 14.21 4.21 -26.55
CA SER A 321 15.35 4.66 -25.74
C SER A 321 16.55 3.72 -25.79
N GLN A 322 16.34 2.43 -25.99
CA GLN A 322 17.41 1.44 -26.15
C GLN A 322 18.14 1.60 -27.49
N VAL A 323 17.40 1.85 -28.56
CA VAL A 323 18.00 2.13 -29.90
C VAL A 323 18.77 3.44 -29.86
N ALA A 324 18.25 4.44 -29.17
CA ALA A 324 18.95 5.71 -28.96
C ALA A 324 20.25 5.53 -28.16
N GLU A 325 20.21 4.69 -27.13
CA GLU A 325 21.37 4.34 -26.31
C GLU A 325 22.48 3.70 -27.16
N GLU A 326 22.15 2.73 -28.01
CA GLU A 326 23.11 2.12 -28.96
C GLU A 326 23.67 3.15 -29.93
N GLY A 327 22.82 4.05 -30.43
CA GLY A 327 23.23 5.15 -31.31
C GLY A 327 24.22 6.11 -30.62
N ILE A 328 23.94 6.51 -29.39
CA ILE A 328 24.84 7.36 -28.59
C ILE A 328 26.16 6.65 -28.32
N GLU A 329 26.13 5.36 -27.97
CA GLU A 329 27.32 4.56 -27.74
C GLU A 329 28.22 4.52 -28.97
N HIS A 330 27.63 4.27 -30.12
CA HIS A 330 28.39 4.21 -31.38
C HIS A 330 29.03 5.57 -31.72
N ILE A 331 28.27 6.66 -31.56
CA ILE A 331 28.74 8.02 -31.83
C ILE A 331 29.92 8.39 -30.91
N LEU A 332 29.72 8.26 -29.60
CA LEU A 332 30.77 8.65 -28.64
C LEU A 332 31.99 7.75 -28.68
N THR A 333 31.82 6.45 -28.92
CA THR A 333 32.94 5.53 -29.09
C THR A 333 33.76 5.91 -30.34
N SER A 334 33.09 6.31 -31.42
CA SER A 334 33.77 6.81 -32.63
C SER A 334 34.51 8.13 -32.37
N LEU A 335 33.94 9.05 -31.62
CA LEU A 335 34.54 10.33 -31.28
C LEU A 335 35.77 10.20 -30.34
N HIS A 336 35.69 9.28 -29.39
CA HIS A 336 36.74 9.06 -28.38
C HIS A 336 37.76 8.01 -28.78
N GLY A 337 37.47 7.20 -29.83
CA GLY A 337 38.32 6.07 -30.27
C GLY A 337 38.25 4.87 -29.31
N LYS A 338 37.49 4.93 -28.27
CA LYS A 338 37.25 3.88 -27.25
C LYS A 338 35.99 4.14 -26.44
N LYS A 339 35.44 3.08 -25.84
CA LYS A 339 34.36 3.22 -24.88
C LYS A 339 34.95 3.51 -23.50
N ASP A 340 34.90 4.78 -23.08
CA ASP A 340 35.41 5.29 -21.80
C ASP A 340 34.32 5.98 -20.97
N PHE A 341 33.09 5.67 -21.26
CA PHE A 341 31.87 6.16 -20.61
C PHE A 341 30.90 5.01 -20.40
N PHE A 342 29.94 5.21 -19.54
CA PHE A 342 28.75 4.35 -19.35
C PHE A 342 27.48 5.19 -19.36
N MET A 343 26.36 4.56 -19.63
CA MET A 343 25.08 5.21 -19.76
C MET A 343 24.10 4.67 -18.74
N ILE A 344 23.23 5.55 -18.24
CA ILE A 344 22.13 5.24 -17.36
C ILE A 344 20.86 5.64 -18.09
N ASN A 345 20.14 4.65 -18.58
CA ASN A 345 18.87 4.85 -19.27
C ASN A 345 17.72 4.75 -18.27
N THR A 346 17.02 5.85 -18.06
CA THR A 346 15.92 5.93 -17.10
C THR A 346 14.77 4.96 -17.44
N ASP A 347 14.49 4.76 -18.73
CA ASP A 347 13.44 3.84 -19.17
C ASP A 347 13.80 2.38 -18.93
N SER A 348 15.08 2.01 -19.13
CA SER A 348 15.56 0.66 -18.82
C SER A 348 15.47 0.35 -17.34
N ILE A 349 15.75 1.33 -16.47
CA ILE A 349 15.55 1.19 -15.02
C ILE A 349 14.07 0.99 -14.71
N LYS A 350 13.20 1.80 -15.31
CA LYS A 350 11.75 1.70 -15.13
C LYS A 350 11.22 0.32 -15.54
N GLN A 351 11.62 -0.18 -16.69
CA GLN A 351 11.25 -1.51 -17.17
C GLN A 351 11.75 -2.62 -16.23
N THR A 352 12.99 -2.53 -15.75
CA THR A 352 13.57 -3.49 -14.82
C THR A 352 12.77 -3.53 -13.51
N VAL A 353 12.42 -2.38 -12.96
CA VAL A 353 11.62 -2.28 -11.74
C VAL A 353 10.20 -2.83 -11.96
N GLN A 354 9.58 -2.53 -13.11
CA GLN A 354 8.26 -3.07 -13.45
C GLN A 354 8.29 -4.59 -13.57
N SER A 355 9.28 -5.15 -14.29
CA SER A 355 9.44 -6.59 -14.47
C SER A 355 9.71 -7.33 -13.14
N ALA A 356 10.55 -6.76 -12.29
CA ALA A 356 10.80 -7.31 -10.95
C ALA A 356 9.52 -7.35 -10.11
N ASN A 357 8.67 -6.34 -10.26
CA ASN A 357 7.42 -6.23 -9.55
C ASN A 357 6.35 -7.22 -10.06
N ASP A 358 6.27 -7.43 -11.36
CA ASP A 358 5.34 -8.40 -11.95
C ASP A 358 5.72 -9.85 -11.59
N THR A 359 7.00 -10.09 -11.28
CA THR A 359 7.49 -11.38 -10.79
C THR A 359 7.15 -11.62 -9.31
N MET A 360 6.92 -10.55 -8.53
CA MET A 360 6.59 -10.62 -7.10
C MET A 360 5.07 -10.67 -6.82
N LYS A 361 4.23 -10.53 -7.84
CA LYS A 361 2.76 -10.69 -7.76
C LYS A 361 2.35 -12.12 -8.04
#